data_7518b9a6e7e8d8c55e9f74184a04b8dc
#
_entry.id   7518b9a6e7e8d8c55e9f74184a04b8dc
#
_cell.length_a   1.000
_cell.length_b   1.000
_cell.length_c   1.000
_cell.angle_alpha   90.00
_cell.angle_beta   90.00
_cell.angle_gamma   90.00
#
_symmetry.space_group_name_H-M   'P 1'
#
loop_
_entity.id
_entity.type
_entity.pdbx_description
1 polymer ?
#
loop_
_entity_poly.entity_id
_entity_poly.type
_entity_poly.pdbx_seq_one_letter_code
_entity_poly.pdbx_strand_id
1 'polypeptide(L)'
;MQRFLQIFVLVLCCGFGDASRAAADFSDLDQVMGLLAMRQHGRVEFIEQHFLAVLNHPIESSGELRYDAPDRLEKRTLKPHAETLVLSGGVLTVERAHSRRVMDLHAYPQVLPFVESIRATLAGDRSALERWFHLEFSGGVSRWTLTLVPLESKVQQSVRQVRIDGAADQLLKVEIRQSDGDRSLMTLRPSTLP
;
A
#
# COMPACT_ATOMS: atom_id res chain seq x y z
N MET A 1 1.74 -70.02 24.02
CA MET A 1 2.85 -69.21 23.46
C MET A 1 2.23 -67.93 22.93
N GLN A 2 1.95 -66.94 23.75
CA GLN A 2 2.81 -66.01 24.37
C GLN A 2 3.39 -64.99 23.37
N ARG A 3 2.93 -63.68 23.51
CA ARG A 3 3.58 -62.42 23.10
C ARG A 3 3.39 -62.08 21.64
N PHE A 4 2.74 -60.96 21.28
CA PHE A 4 3.05 -59.57 21.58
C PHE A 4 1.83 -58.67 21.42
N LEU A 5 1.29 -58.19 22.51
CA LEU A 5 0.45 -57.02 22.58
C LEU A 5 1.37 -55.86 22.95
N GLN A 6 1.76 -55.03 22.00
CA GLN A 6 2.38 -53.74 22.27
C GLN A 6 1.73 -52.69 21.40
N ILE A 7 0.77 -52.01 21.97
CA ILE A 7 0.70 -50.57 22.17
C ILE A 7 1.25 -49.77 21.00
N PHE A 8 0.35 -49.41 20.10
CA PHE A 8 0.55 -48.33 19.16
C PHE A 8 -0.19 -47.07 19.72
N VAL A 9 0.50 -46.34 20.62
CA VAL A 9 0.08 -44.97 20.96
C VAL A 9 0.53 -44.08 19.82
N LEU A 10 -0.39 -43.85 18.89
CA LEU A 10 -0.23 -42.83 17.86
C LEU A 10 -0.40 -41.47 18.53
N VAL A 11 0.71 -40.81 18.82
CA VAL A 11 0.71 -39.39 19.18
C VAL A 11 0.34 -38.62 17.92
N LEU A 12 -0.94 -38.28 17.84
CA LEU A 12 -1.46 -37.34 16.85
C LEU A 12 -1.05 -35.92 17.31
N CYS A 13 0.19 -35.51 17.01
CA CYS A 13 0.58 -34.11 17.08
C CYS A 13 -0.14 -33.39 15.93
N CYS A 14 -1.35 -32.95 16.22
CA CYS A 14 -2.06 -32.03 15.37
C CYS A 14 -1.27 -30.73 15.32
N GLY A 15 -0.68 -30.44 14.16
CA GLY A 15 -0.20 -29.10 13.80
C GLY A 15 -1.40 -28.17 13.58
N PHE A 16 -1.96 -27.64 14.67
CA PHE A 16 -3.02 -26.62 14.67
C PHE A 16 -2.46 -25.20 14.85
N GLY A 17 -1.24 -24.93 14.35
CA GLY A 17 -0.59 -23.63 14.59
C GLY A 17 -0.88 -22.56 13.54
N ASP A 18 -1.06 -22.92 12.27
CA ASP A 18 -1.05 -21.92 11.19
C ASP A 18 -2.44 -21.38 10.82
N ALA A 19 -3.50 -22.18 10.97
CA ALA A 19 -4.86 -21.75 10.62
C ALA A 19 -5.40 -20.64 11.54
N SER A 20 -5.06 -20.67 12.82
CA SER A 20 -5.51 -19.65 13.78
C SER A 20 -4.86 -18.30 13.56
N ARG A 21 -3.61 -18.29 13.13
CA ARG A 21 -2.86 -17.04 12.86
C ARG A 21 -3.37 -16.36 11.60
N ALA A 22 -3.58 -17.12 10.52
CA ALA A 22 -4.16 -16.60 9.29
C ALA A 22 -5.58 -16.02 9.50
N ALA A 23 -6.41 -16.67 10.32
CA ALA A 23 -7.75 -16.18 10.62
C ALA A 23 -7.73 -14.88 11.46
N ALA A 24 -6.79 -14.74 12.39
CA ALA A 24 -6.61 -13.51 13.17
C ALA A 24 -6.10 -12.36 12.29
N ASP A 25 -5.13 -12.62 11.41
CA ASP A 25 -4.57 -11.62 10.50
C ASP A 25 -5.63 -11.07 9.52
N PHE A 26 -6.57 -11.89 9.05
CA PHE A 26 -7.68 -11.43 8.20
C PHE A 26 -8.71 -10.59 8.98
N SER A 27 -9.01 -10.94 10.23
CA SER A 27 -9.89 -10.14 11.08
C SER A 27 -9.31 -8.76 11.37
N ASP A 28 -8.01 -8.68 11.62
CA ASP A 28 -7.31 -7.42 11.88
C ASP A 28 -7.22 -6.54 10.63
N LEU A 29 -7.01 -7.14 9.44
CA LEU A 29 -7.07 -6.42 8.17
C LEU A 29 -8.45 -5.79 7.96
N ASP A 30 -9.54 -6.54 8.18
CA ASP A 30 -10.90 -6.02 8.01
C ASP A 30 -11.21 -4.87 8.99
N GLN A 31 -10.69 -4.95 10.22
CA GLN A 31 -10.82 -3.85 11.18
C GLN A 31 -10.07 -2.59 10.70
N VAL A 32 -8.84 -2.74 10.22
CA VAL A 32 -8.05 -1.62 9.68
C VAL A 32 -8.73 -1.01 8.46
N MET A 33 -9.23 -1.84 7.52
CA MET A 33 -9.95 -1.36 6.34
C MET A 33 -11.24 -0.62 6.75
N GLY A 34 -11.97 -1.12 7.76
CA GLY A 34 -13.14 -0.44 8.31
C GLY A 34 -12.81 0.93 8.90
N LEU A 35 -11.70 1.08 9.63
CA LEU A 35 -11.25 2.36 10.16
C LEU A 35 -10.83 3.34 9.05
N LEU A 36 -10.12 2.87 8.04
CA LEU A 36 -9.74 3.68 6.88
C LEU A 36 -10.97 4.16 6.11
N ALA A 37 -11.97 3.29 5.90
CA ALA A 37 -13.23 3.63 5.21
C ALA A 37 -14.04 4.74 5.91
N MET A 38 -13.92 4.89 7.22
CA MET A 38 -14.58 5.96 7.96
C MET A 38 -13.95 7.34 7.73
N ARG A 39 -12.75 7.38 7.18
CA ARG A 39 -12.02 8.62 6.97
C ARG A 39 -12.48 9.32 5.71
N GLN A 40 -13.16 10.43 5.85
CA GLN A 40 -13.69 11.21 4.72
C GLN A 40 -12.66 12.19 4.14
N HIS A 41 -11.74 12.69 4.98
CA HIS A 41 -10.73 13.68 4.57
C HIS A 41 -9.42 13.42 5.30
N GLY A 42 -8.32 13.77 4.65
CA GLY A 42 -7.01 13.69 5.26
C GLY A 42 -6.02 14.67 4.61
N ARG A 43 -5.18 15.29 5.43
CA ARG A 43 -4.05 16.09 4.99
C ARG A 43 -2.82 15.70 5.80
N VAL A 44 -1.74 15.38 5.11
CA VAL A 44 -0.47 14.99 5.72
C VAL A 44 0.69 15.60 4.95
N GLU A 45 1.80 15.83 5.62
CA GLU A 45 3.07 16.15 5.00
C GLU A 45 3.80 14.89 4.60
N PHE A 46 4.54 14.93 3.49
CA PHE A 46 5.39 13.81 3.08
C PHE A 46 6.84 14.24 2.85
N ILE A 47 7.73 13.29 3.12
CA ILE A 47 9.10 13.26 2.61
C ILE A 47 9.23 11.97 1.83
N GLU A 48 9.65 12.07 0.56
CA GLU A 48 9.80 10.93 -0.33
C GLU A 48 11.25 10.85 -0.82
N GLN A 49 11.84 9.67 -0.72
CA GLN A 49 13.18 9.36 -1.17
C GLN A 49 13.13 8.35 -2.31
N HIS A 50 13.63 8.75 -3.48
CA HIS A 50 13.78 7.88 -4.64
C HIS A 50 15.21 7.35 -4.72
N PHE A 51 15.35 6.06 -4.52
CA PHE A 51 16.61 5.34 -4.67
C PHE A 51 16.64 4.76 -6.08
N LEU A 52 17.47 5.35 -6.93
CA LEU A 52 17.68 4.87 -8.28
C LEU A 52 18.95 3.97 -8.29
N ALA A 53 18.86 2.80 -8.91
CA ALA A 53 19.94 1.82 -8.94
C ALA A 53 21.25 2.39 -9.53
N VAL A 54 21.14 3.42 -10.36
CA VAL A 54 22.28 4.09 -10.99
C VAL A 54 22.88 5.24 -10.17
N LEU A 55 22.27 5.60 -9.04
CA LEU A 55 22.72 6.72 -8.19
C LEU A 55 23.19 6.24 -6.82
N ASN A 56 24.25 6.87 -6.31
CA ASN A 56 24.79 6.58 -4.98
C ASN A 56 23.98 7.21 -3.83
N HIS A 57 23.13 8.19 -4.13
CA HIS A 57 22.31 8.91 -3.14
C HIS A 57 20.87 9.03 -3.63
N PRO A 58 19.88 8.96 -2.73
CA PRO A 58 18.49 9.15 -3.11
C PRO A 58 18.21 10.58 -3.55
N ILE A 59 17.25 10.72 -4.45
CA ILE A 59 16.63 12.02 -4.76
C ILE A 59 15.50 12.22 -3.76
N GLU A 60 15.54 13.35 -3.05
CA GLU A 60 14.52 13.67 -2.05
C GLU A 60 13.52 14.70 -2.58
N SER A 61 12.26 14.47 -2.29
CA SER A 61 11.18 15.42 -2.52
C SER A 61 10.30 15.53 -1.28
N SER A 62 9.63 16.67 -1.12
CA SER A 62 8.73 16.88 0.01
C SER A 62 7.56 17.78 -0.36
N GLY A 63 6.48 17.65 0.39
CA GLY A 63 5.26 18.41 0.16
C GLY A 63 4.09 17.90 0.98
N GLU A 64 2.91 17.97 0.41
CA GLU A 64 1.64 17.65 1.06
C GLU A 64 0.86 16.62 0.25
N LEU A 65 0.18 15.71 0.97
CA LEU A 65 -0.85 14.85 0.42
C LEU A 65 -2.19 15.25 1.00
N ARG A 66 -3.21 15.26 0.16
CA ARG A 66 -4.60 15.46 0.55
C ARG A 66 -5.45 14.34 -0.02
N TYR A 67 -6.33 13.81 0.81
CA TYR A 67 -7.34 12.83 0.44
C TYR A 67 -8.71 13.40 0.74
N ASP A 68 -9.63 13.32 -0.22
CA ASP A 68 -11.05 13.60 -0.06
C ASP A 68 -11.81 12.39 -0.63
N ALA A 69 -12.50 11.68 0.25
CA ALA A 69 -13.26 10.47 -0.12
C ALA A 69 -14.33 10.77 -1.19
N PRO A 70 -14.65 9.80 -2.05
CA PRO A 70 -14.12 8.44 -2.06
C PRO A 70 -12.86 8.25 -2.94
N ASP A 71 -12.51 9.21 -3.80
CA ASP A 71 -11.59 8.94 -4.91
C ASP A 71 -10.64 10.11 -5.26
N ARG A 72 -10.73 11.24 -4.54
CA ARG A 72 -9.84 12.37 -4.81
C ARG A 72 -8.58 12.29 -3.97
N LEU A 73 -7.45 12.20 -4.65
CA LEU A 73 -6.12 12.24 -4.05
C LEU A 73 -5.30 13.34 -4.72
N GLU A 74 -4.70 14.22 -3.91
CA GLU A 74 -3.83 15.29 -4.38
C GLU A 74 -2.46 15.14 -3.73
N LYS A 75 -1.41 15.09 -4.56
CA LYS A 75 -0.01 15.17 -4.13
C LYS A 75 0.57 16.49 -4.62
N ARG A 76 0.91 17.37 -3.68
CA ARG A 76 1.55 18.64 -3.96
C ARG A 76 3.00 18.61 -3.53
N THR A 77 3.91 18.42 -4.45
CA THR A 77 5.35 18.49 -4.22
C THR A 77 5.75 19.96 -4.15
N LEU A 78 6.47 20.34 -3.09
CA LEU A 78 6.96 21.70 -2.87
C LEU A 78 8.47 21.80 -3.16
N LYS A 79 9.22 20.73 -2.88
CA LYS A 79 10.66 20.63 -3.10
C LYS A 79 11.03 19.33 -3.79
N PRO A 80 12.06 19.29 -4.66
CA PRO A 80 12.89 20.42 -5.12
C PRO A 80 12.18 21.29 -6.16
N HIS A 81 11.20 20.75 -6.88
CA HIS A 81 10.44 21.45 -7.90
C HIS A 81 8.94 21.33 -7.62
N ALA A 82 8.23 22.46 -7.75
CA ALA A 82 6.79 22.46 -7.54
C ALA A 82 6.07 21.63 -8.62
N GLU A 83 5.27 20.68 -8.15
CA GLU A 83 4.41 19.83 -8.98
C GLU A 83 3.13 19.51 -8.21
N THR A 84 2.01 19.52 -8.90
CA THR A 84 0.73 19.06 -8.35
C THR A 84 0.20 17.91 -9.18
N LEU A 85 -0.08 16.79 -8.52
CA LEU A 85 -0.76 15.63 -9.08
C LEU A 85 -2.14 15.56 -8.45
N VAL A 86 -3.18 15.53 -9.25
CA VAL A 86 -4.56 15.36 -8.79
C VAL A 86 -5.16 14.15 -9.49
N LEU A 87 -5.51 13.15 -8.70
CA LEU A 87 -6.32 12.02 -9.14
C LEU A 87 -7.77 12.26 -8.74
N SER A 88 -8.71 12.05 -9.64
CA SER A 88 -10.15 12.03 -9.37
C SER A 88 -10.88 11.31 -10.48
N GLY A 89 -11.77 10.38 -10.15
CA GLY A 89 -12.59 9.65 -11.12
C GLY A 89 -11.77 8.90 -12.18
N GLY A 90 -10.59 8.35 -11.82
CA GLY A 90 -9.69 7.66 -12.78
C GLY A 90 -8.90 8.61 -13.70
N VAL A 91 -9.06 9.92 -13.53
CA VAL A 91 -8.31 10.92 -14.30
C VAL A 91 -7.18 11.50 -13.46
N LEU A 92 -5.97 11.44 -13.98
CA LEU A 92 -4.78 12.05 -13.39
C LEU A 92 -4.46 13.37 -14.08
N THR A 93 -4.46 14.45 -13.33
CA THR A 93 -3.97 15.75 -13.77
C THR A 93 -2.60 16.01 -13.19
N VAL A 94 -1.63 16.37 -14.01
CA VAL A 94 -0.26 16.74 -13.66
C VAL A 94 -0.03 18.20 -14.00
N GLU A 95 0.30 19.01 -13.01
CA GLU A 95 0.61 20.44 -13.17
C GLU A 95 2.05 20.72 -12.75
N ARG A 96 2.84 21.27 -13.66
CA ARG A 96 4.25 21.68 -13.43
C ARG A 96 4.48 23.03 -14.07
N ALA A 97 4.90 24.04 -13.29
CA ALA A 97 5.23 25.37 -13.76
C ALA A 97 4.23 25.91 -14.81
N HIS A 98 4.54 25.77 -16.10
CA HIS A 98 3.71 26.27 -17.22
C HIS A 98 3.03 25.15 -18.03
N SER A 99 3.03 23.90 -17.52
CA SER A 99 2.42 22.77 -18.22
C SER A 99 1.35 22.09 -17.39
N ARG A 100 0.22 21.79 -18.02
CA ARG A 100 -0.84 20.96 -17.47
C ARG A 100 -1.10 19.81 -18.42
N ARG A 101 -1.08 18.59 -17.89
CA ARG A 101 -1.40 17.36 -18.61
C ARG A 101 -2.54 16.65 -17.91
N VAL A 102 -3.48 16.14 -18.69
CA VAL A 102 -4.62 15.36 -18.20
C VAL A 102 -4.54 13.99 -18.86
N MET A 103 -4.60 12.94 -18.05
CA MET A 103 -4.46 11.55 -18.50
C MET A 103 -5.59 10.72 -17.91
N ASP A 104 -6.30 10.00 -18.77
CA ASP A 104 -7.22 8.94 -18.35
C ASP A 104 -6.39 7.70 -18.03
N LEU A 105 -6.40 7.27 -16.76
CA LEU A 105 -5.60 6.12 -16.30
C LEU A 105 -6.04 4.80 -16.89
N HIS A 106 -7.28 4.69 -17.39
CA HIS A 106 -7.76 3.48 -18.07
C HIS A 106 -7.01 3.23 -19.39
N ALA A 107 -6.44 4.28 -19.99
CA ALA A 107 -5.56 4.15 -21.16
C ALA A 107 -4.13 3.66 -20.78
N TYR A 108 -3.80 3.59 -19.48
CA TYR A 108 -2.48 3.22 -18.96
C TYR A 108 -2.57 2.03 -17.98
N PRO A 109 -2.91 0.82 -18.46
CA PRO A 109 -3.17 -0.34 -17.61
C PRO A 109 -1.97 -0.74 -16.73
N GLN A 110 -0.75 -0.35 -17.10
CA GLN A 110 0.45 -0.59 -16.29
C GLN A 110 0.58 0.36 -15.08
N VAL A 111 -0.10 1.52 -15.10
CA VAL A 111 -0.06 2.54 -14.03
C VAL A 111 -1.27 2.44 -13.12
N LEU A 112 -2.41 2.06 -13.68
CA LEU A 112 -3.69 2.02 -12.99
C LEU A 112 -3.67 1.21 -11.68
N PRO A 113 -3.15 -0.04 -11.63
CA PRO A 113 -3.12 -0.82 -10.40
C PRO A 113 -2.33 -0.12 -9.28
N PHE A 114 -1.30 0.61 -9.65
CA PHE A 114 -0.45 1.33 -8.72
C PHE A 114 -1.18 2.49 -8.04
N VAL A 115 -1.89 3.28 -8.82
CA VAL A 115 -2.71 4.37 -8.30
C VAL A 115 -3.86 3.83 -7.47
N GLU A 116 -4.49 2.73 -7.93
CA GLU A 116 -5.55 2.04 -7.22
C GLU A 116 -5.10 1.46 -5.89
N SER A 117 -3.84 1.01 -5.76
CA SER A 117 -3.33 0.50 -4.48
C SER A 117 -3.41 1.52 -3.37
N ILE A 118 -3.05 2.76 -3.65
CA ILE A 118 -3.09 3.85 -2.65
C ILE A 118 -4.54 4.31 -2.43
N ARG A 119 -5.29 4.55 -3.52
CA ARG A 119 -6.69 4.99 -3.44
C ARG A 119 -7.55 3.99 -2.65
N ALA A 120 -7.49 2.71 -3.01
CA ALA A 120 -8.30 1.68 -2.37
C ALA A 120 -7.88 1.45 -0.91
N THR A 121 -6.58 1.56 -0.59
CA THR A 121 -6.13 1.52 0.81
C THR A 121 -6.72 2.68 1.60
N LEU A 122 -6.65 3.92 1.11
CA LEU A 122 -7.21 5.09 1.79
C LEU A 122 -8.73 5.01 1.92
N ALA A 123 -9.42 4.43 0.94
CA ALA A 123 -10.86 4.20 0.97
C ALA A 123 -11.29 2.99 1.82
N GLY A 124 -10.35 2.20 2.35
CA GLY A 124 -10.65 0.96 3.06
C GLY A 124 -11.32 -0.10 2.17
N ASP A 125 -11.14 -0.01 0.85
CA ASP A 125 -11.76 -0.91 -0.14
C ASP A 125 -10.87 -2.13 -0.40
N ARG A 126 -10.97 -3.09 0.52
CA ARG A 126 -10.24 -4.36 0.43
C ARG A 126 -10.53 -5.08 -0.89
N SER A 127 -11.79 -5.11 -1.33
CA SER A 127 -12.17 -5.83 -2.54
C SER A 127 -11.57 -5.21 -3.81
N ALA A 128 -11.38 -3.90 -3.84
CA ALA A 128 -10.64 -3.23 -4.91
C ALA A 128 -9.16 -3.60 -4.92
N LEU A 129 -8.53 -3.76 -3.76
CA LEU A 129 -7.14 -4.20 -3.65
C LEU A 129 -6.98 -5.64 -4.14
N GLU A 130 -7.84 -6.56 -3.73
CA GLU A 130 -7.80 -7.99 -4.09
C GLU A 130 -8.00 -8.24 -5.59
N ARG A 131 -8.58 -7.32 -6.34
CA ARG A 131 -8.66 -7.41 -7.81
C ARG A 131 -7.31 -7.31 -8.51
N TRP A 132 -6.37 -6.58 -7.91
CA TRP A 132 -5.07 -6.27 -8.53
C TRP A 132 -3.89 -6.88 -7.82
N PHE A 133 -4.05 -7.22 -6.51
CA PHE A 133 -2.95 -7.62 -5.65
C PHE A 133 -3.28 -8.85 -4.81
N HIS A 134 -2.27 -9.65 -4.60
CA HIS A 134 -2.24 -10.54 -3.45
C HIS A 134 -1.89 -9.71 -2.21
N LEU A 135 -2.68 -9.86 -1.14
CA LEU A 135 -2.55 -9.09 0.09
C LEU A 135 -1.84 -9.94 1.16
N GLU A 136 -0.78 -9.39 1.73
CA GLU A 136 -0.14 -9.92 2.92
C GLU A 136 -0.28 -8.89 4.03
N PHE A 137 -0.87 -9.28 5.15
CA PHE A 137 -1.09 -8.40 6.29
C PHE A 137 -0.36 -8.93 7.52
N SER A 138 0.21 -8.02 8.31
CA SER A 138 0.84 -8.36 9.58
C SER A 138 0.69 -7.23 10.59
N GLY A 139 0.64 -7.59 11.88
CA GLY A 139 0.44 -6.67 12.98
C GLY A 139 -1.03 -6.64 13.42
N GLY A 140 -1.48 -5.55 13.99
CA GLY A 140 -2.85 -5.32 14.44
C GLY A 140 -3.19 -3.84 14.35
N VAL A 141 -4.39 -3.43 14.76
CA VAL A 141 -4.91 -2.06 14.58
C VAL A 141 -3.95 -0.97 15.06
N SER A 142 -3.26 -1.17 16.17
CA SER A 142 -2.34 -0.16 16.72
C SER A 142 -1.10 0.07 15.86
N ARG A 143 -0.65 -0.95 15.14
CA ARG A 143 0.46 -0.88 14.16
C ARG A 143 0.36 -2.04 13.19
N TRP A 144 0.25 -1.74 11.92
CA TRP A 144 0.04 -2.72 10.87
C TRP A 144 0.94 -2.49 9.66
N THR A 145 1.15 -3.55 8.92
CA THR A 145 1.80 -3.55 7.62
C THR A 145 0.93 -4.29 6.63
N LEU A 146 0.66 -3.65 5.50
CA LEU A 146 -0.01 -4.23 4.35
C LEU A 146 0.99 -4.28 3.18
N THR A 147 1.26 -5.48 2.68
CA THR A 147 2.08 -5.70 1.49
C THR A 147 1.19 -6.12 0.33
N LEU A 148 1.31 -5.44 -0.78
CA LEU A 148 0.54 -5.64 -2.00
C LEU A 148 1.49 -6.19 -3.09
N VAL A 149 1.27 -7.42 -3.52
CA VAL A 149 2.02 -8.06 -4.61
C VAL A 149 1.14 -8.12 -5.85
N PRO A 150 1.52 -7.46 -6.97
CA PRO A 150 0.68 -7.44 -8.16
C PRO A 150 0.38 -8.84 -8.69
N LEU A 151 -0.87 -9.10 -9.11
CA LEU A 151 -1.30 -10.39 -9.70
C LEU A 151 -0.89 -10.50 -11.16
N GLU A 152 -0.97 -9.40 -11.91
CA GLU A 152 -0.70 -9.42 -13.35
C GLU A 152 0.79 -9.34 -13.66
N SER A 153 1.28 -10.26 -14.51
CA SER A 153 2.69 -10.30 -14.93
C SER A 153 3.18 -9.02 -15.61
N LYS A 154 2.30 -8.30 -16.32
CA LYS A 154 2.64 -7.01 -16.93
C LYS A 154 2.93 -5.94 -15.87
N VAL A 155 2.19 -5.92 -14.79
CA VAL A 155 2.41 -5.00 -13.67
C VAL A 155 3.67 -5.39 -12.90
N GLN A 156 3.91 -6.70 -12.71
CA GLN A 156 5.10 -7.23 -12.06
C GLN A 156 6.41 -6.88 -12.80
N GLN A 157 6.36 -6.63 -14.11
CA GLN A 157 7.52 -6.16 -14.87
C GLN A 157 7.97 -4.76 -14.46
N SER A 158 7.07 -3.95 -13.89
CA SER A 158 7.37 -2.58 -13.45
C SER A 158 7.45 -2.46 -11.94
N VAL A 159 6.50 -3.09 -11.22
CA VAL A 159 6.41 -2.99 -9.75
C VAL A 159 6.45 -4.39 -9.15
N ARG A 160 7.39 -4.61 -8.25
CA ARG A 160 7.55 -5.86 -7.53
C ARG A 160 6.58 -5.97 -6.35
N GLN A 161 6.47 -4.91 -5.58
CA GLN A 161 5.54 -4.81 -4.45
C GLN A 161 5.32 -3.36 -4.01
N VAL A 162 4.19 -3.12 -3.36
CA VAL A 162 3.90 -1.92 -2.57
C VAL A 162 3.73 -2.34 -1.12
N ARG A 163 4.46 -1.69 -0.20
CA ARG A 163 4.33 -1.91 1.24
C ARG A 163 3.82 -0.64 1.90
N ILE A 164 2.80 -0.78 2.73
CA ILE A 164 2.16 0.31 3.45
C ILE A 164 2.23 -0.02 4.94
N ASP A 165 2.87 0.84 5.72
CA ASP A 165 2.88 0.76 7.17
C ASP A 165 1.94 1.81 7.74
N GLY A 166 1.13 1.46 8.74
CA GLY A 166 0.17 2.36 9.35
C GLY A 166 -0.10 2.10 10.83
N ALA A 167 -0.94 2.94 11.41
CA ALA A 167 -1.43 2.83 12.78
C ALA A 167 -2.88 3.36 12.83
N ALA A 168 -3.80 2.57 13.34
CA ALA A 168 -5.23 2.82 13.29
C ALA A 168 -5.68 3.19 11.84
N ASP A 169 -6.26 4.36 11.65
CA ASP A 169 -6.69 4.92 10.36
C ASP A 169 -5.63 5.76 9.64
N GLN A 170 -4.38 5.73 10.10
CA GLN A 170 -3.31 6.57 9.55
C GLN A 170 -2.28 5.75 8.79
N LEU A 171 -1.99 6.15 7.56
CA LEU A 171 -0.82 5.71 6.83
C LEU A 171 0.41 6.48 7.35
N LEU A 172 1.48 5.76 7.66
CA LEU A 172 2.73 6.34 8.16
C LEU A 172 3.84 6.28 7.12
N LYS A 173 3.81 5.24 6.26
CA LYS A 173 4.89 4.99 5.32
C LYS A 173 4.36 4.22 4.11
N VAL A 174 4.83 4.59 2.94
CA VAL A 174 4.58 3.86 1.69
C VAL A 174 5.92 3.57 1.03
N GLU A 175 6.21 2.31 0.79
CA GLU A 175 7.40 1.87 0.06
C GLU A 175 6.97 1.16 -1.21
N ILE A 176 7.60 1.53 -2.32
CA ILE A 176 7.36 0.96 -3.63
C ILE A 176 8.68 0.40 -4.13
N ARG A 177 8.70 -0.89 -4.46
CA ARG A 177 9.85 -1.56 -5.04
C ARG A 177 9.58 -1.87 -6.49
N GLN A 178 10.41 -1.35 -7.36
CA GLN A 178 10.33 -1.60 -8.79
C GLN A 178 11.14 -2.83 -9.19
N SER A 179 10.87 -3.35 -10.36
CA SER A 179 11.50 -4.60 -10.82
C SER A 179 12.91 -4.38 -11.37
N ASP A 180 13.22 -3.14 -11.77
CA ASP A 180 14.54 -2.68 -12.21
C ASP A 180 15.53 -2.42 -11.05
N GLY A 181 15.08 -2.54 -9.81
CA GLY A 181 15.87 -2.30 -8.60
C GLY A 181 15.66 -0.92 -7.99
N ASP A 182 14.93 -0.04 -8.64
CA ASP A 182 14.56 1.25 -8.08
C ASP A 182 13.57 1.10 -6.93
N ARG A 183 13.58 2.07 -6.02
CA ARG A 183 12.71 2.07 -4.85
C ARG A 183 12.30 3.50 -4.49
N SER A 184 11.03 3.70 -4.22
CA SER A 184 10.52 4.92 -3.59
C SER A 184 10.10 4.64 -2.16
N LEU A 185 10.46 5.54 -1.25
CA LEU A 185 10.12 5.48 0.15
C LEU A 185 9.52 6.81 0.59
N MET A 186 8.22 6.83 0.86
CA MET A 186 7.50 8.00 1.34
C MET A 186 7.17 7.84 2.82
N THR A 187 7.58 8.80 3.63
CA THR A 187 7.22 8.91 5.05
C THR A 187 6.16 10.00 5.20
N LEU A 188 5.08 9.70 5.93
CA LEU A 188 3.94 10.57 6.13
C LEU A 188 3.93 11.07 7.58
N ARG A 189 3.60 12.34 7.77
CA ARG A 189 3.47 12.97 9.09
C ARG A 189 2.18 13.79 9.14
N PRO A 190 1.49 13.86 10.30
CA PRO A 190 0.38 14.79 10.46
C PRO A 190 0.80 16.21 10.03
N SER A 191 -0.07 16.89 9.27
CA SER A 191 0.21 18.29 8.91
C SER A 191 0.20 19.16 10.16
N THR A 192 1.26 19.94 10.31
CA THR A 192 1.36 20.96 11.39
C THR A 192 0.71 22.27 11.01
N LEU A 193 0.24 22.38 9.77
CA LEU A 193 -0.44 23.57 9.26
C LEU A 193 -1.95 23.48 9.50
N PRO A 194 -2.57 24.56 9.97
CA PRO A 194 -4.01 24.64 10.18
C PRO A 194 -4.82 24.55 8.89
#